data_de90d30499e173b2b7e4ed294d4a505e
#
_entry.id   de90d30499e173b2b7e4ed294d4a505e
#
_cell.length_a   1.000
_cell.length_b   1.000
_cell.length_c   1.000
_cell.angle_alpha   90.00
_cell.angle_beta   90.00
_cell.angle_gamma   90.00
#
_symmetry.space_group_name_H-M   'P 1'
#
loop_
_entity.id
_entity.type
_entity.pdbx_description
1 polymer ?
#
loop_
_entity_poly.entity_id
_entity_poly.type
_entity_poly.pdbx_seq_one_letter_code
_entity_poly.pdbx_strand_id
1 'polypeptide(L)'
;YWVSEKYDGVRGYWDGEKMLTRGGERIATPAWFTAAWPKTPMDGELWAGRGQFAKAVSTVRQQTPNDEAWRGMRFMVFDLPAEGGTFTERIALLNSQVIRINQPWVQAVAQVKVANHQALARMLSDTVKQGGEGLMLHRGASLYKAQRNDDLLKFKPFEDAEARVVAHVPGKGKYA
;
A
#
# COMPACT_ATOMS: atom_id res chain seq x y z
N TYR A 1 -11.48 9.72 8.00
CA TYR A 1 -10.43 8.84 7.47
C TYR A 1 -10.98 7.92 6.40
N TRP A 2 -10.17 7.69 5.39
CA TRP A 2 -10.40 6.63 4.42
C TRP A 2 -9.77 5.36 4.93
N VAL A 3 -10.44 4.23 4.71
CA VAL A 3 -9.97 2.92 5.18
C VAL A 3 -9.72 2.01 3.99
N SER A 4 -8.60 1.33 4.01
CA SER A 4 -8.24 0.39 2.95
C SER A 4 -7.54 -0.81 3.54
N GLU A 5 -7.42 -1.87 2.77
CA GLU A 5 -6.65 -3.05 3.18
C GLU A 5 -5.16 -2.70 3.19
N LYS A 6 -4.45 -3.17 4.21
CA LYS A 6 -3.00 -3.06 4.26
C LYS A 6 -2.41 -4.27 3.52
N TYR A 7 -1.92 -4.02 2.34
CA TYR A 7 -1.38 -5.10 1.51
C TYR A 7 0.00 -5.52 1.97
N ASP A 8 0.24 -6.82 1.98
CA ASP A 8 1.46 -7.43 2.50
C ASP A 8 2.39 -7.74 1.33
N GLY A 9 3.13 -6.77 0.91
CA GLY A 9 4.04 -6.88 -0.23
C GLY A 9 5.24 -5.97 -0.08
N VAL A 10 5.76 -5.48 -1.20
CA VAL A 10 6.93 -4.61 -1.22
C VAL A 10 6.51 -3.24 -1.74
N ARG A 11 6.82 -2.20 -0.98
CA ARG A 11 6.53 -0.83 -1.40
C ARG A 11 7.25 -0.52 -2.70
N GLY A 12 6.50 0.00 -3.68
CA GLY A 12 7.07 0.43 -4.95
C GLY A 12 6.70 1.87 -5.24
N TYR A 13 7.68 2.66 -5.64
CA TYR A 13 7.47 4.05 -6.04
C TYR A 13 7.79 4.18 -7.52
N TRP A 14 6.77 4.50 -8.32
CA TRP A 14 6.94 4.75 -9.74
C TRP A 14 7.23 6.23 -9.93
N ASP A 15 8.41 6.57 -10.44
CA ASP A 15 8.80 7.97 -10.55
C ASP A 15 8.41 8.60 -11.89
N GLY A 16 7.70 7.86 -12.72
CA GLY A 16 7.33 8.30 -14.07
C GLY A 16 8.14 7.60 -15.15
N GLU A 17 9.23 6.93 -14.79
CA GLU A 17 10.09 6.22 -15.73
C GLU A 17 10.50 4.84 -15.21
N LYS A 18 10.72 4.72 -13.92
CA LYS A 18 11.21 3.47 -13.34
C LYS A 18 10.59 3.24 -11.96
N MET A 19 10.63 2.00 -11.54
CA MET A 19 10.13 1.61 -10.23
C MET A 19 11.29 1.63 -9.24
N LEU A 20 11.05 2.24 -8.06
CA LEU A 20 12.07 2.38 -7.02
C LEU A 20 11.58 1.78 -5.72
N THR A 21 12.53 1.34 -4.89
CA THR A 21 12.24 0.93 -3.52
C THR A 21 12.05 2.17 -2.65
N ARG A 22 11.65 1.96 -1.40
CA ARG A 22 11.56 3.04 -0.42
C ARG A 22 12.90 3.77 -0.27
N GLY A 23 14.01 3.08 -0.38
CA GLY A 23 15.34 3.67 -0.28
C GLY A 23 15.85 4.32 -1.55
N GLY A 24 15.07 4.30 -2.63
CA GLY A 24 15.45 4.91 -3.89
C GLY A 24 16.21 3.99 -4.83
N GLU A 25 16.28 2.71 -4.53
CA GLU A 25 16.98 1.75 -5.39
C GLU A 25 16.03 1.25 -6.48
N ARG A 26 16.59 0.98 -7.65
CA ARG A 26 15.78 0.53 -8.78
C ARG A 26 15.29 -0.90 -8.58
N ILE A 27 14.00 -1.12 -8.83
CA ILE A 27 13.42 -2.46 -8.93
C ILE A 27 13.37 -2.83 -10.41
N ALA A 28 13.98 -3.94 -10.77
CA ALA A 28 13.95 -4.40 -12.16
C ALA A 28 12.59 -5.03 -12.45
N THR A 29 11.76 -4.31 -13.22
CA THR A 29 10.45 -4.81 -13.64
C THR A 29 10.53 -5.27 -15.08
N PRO A 30 9.72 -6.26 -15.49
CA PRO A 30 9.62 -6.57 -16.91
C PRO A 30 9.11 -5.36 -17.69
N ALA A 31 9.59 -5.18 -18.91
CA ALA A 31 9.17 -4.05 -19.72
C ALA A 31 7.66 -4.02 -19.93
N TRP A 32 7.04 -5.18 -20.12
CA TRP A 32 5.59 -5.25 -20.34
C TRP A 32 4.78 -4.82 -19.11
N PHE A 33 5.34 -4.94 -17.91
CA PHE A 33 4.63 -4.61 -16.67
C PHE A 33 4.32 -3.12 -16.60
N THR A 34 5.28 -2.29 -17.00
CA THR A 34 5.17 -0.84 -16.87
C THR A 34 4.95 -0.11 -18.20
N ALA A 35 4.77 -0.84 -19.29
CA ALA A 35 4.75 -0.24 -20.62
C ALA A 35 3.66 0.80 -20.83
N ALA A 36 2.50 0.62 -20.21
CA ALA A 36 1.37 1.53 -20.37
C ALA A 36 1.30 2.60 -19.28
N TRP A 37 2.30 2.69 -18.42
CA TRP A 37 2.24 3.57 -17.27
C TRP A 37 2.57 5.01 -17.63
N PRO A 38 1.94 5.96 -16.95
CA PRO A 38 2.11 7.39 -17.25
C PRO A 38 3.41 7.92 -16.67
N LYS A 39 3.71 9.16 -17.00
CA LYS A 39 4.85 9.85 -16.39
C LYS A 39 4.52 10.40 -15.02
N THR A 40 3.27 10.33 -14.59
CA THR A 40 2.86 10.75 -13.27
C THR A 40 3.35 9.76 -12.22
N PRO A 41 4.06 10.20 -11.18
CA PRO A 41 4.49 9.29 -10.11
C PRO A 41 3.33 8.61 -9.41
N MET A 42 3.53 7.34 -9.04
CA MET A 42 2.52 6.55 -8.35
C MET A 42 3.17 5.81 -7.20
N ASP A 43 2.51 5.82 -6.04
CA ASP A 43 2.97 5.12 -4.86
C ASP A 43 2.06 3.93 -4.62
N GLY A 44 2.63 2.76 -4.37
CA GLY A 44 1.82 1.58 -4.21
C GLY A 44 2.57 0.41 -3.62
N GLU A 45 1.87 -0.72 -3.58
CA GLU A 45 2.44 -1.96 -3.05
C GLU A 45 2.53 -2.99 -4.17
N LEU A 46 3.71 -3.55 -4.37
CA LEU A 46 3.90 -4.69 -5.26
C LEU A 46 3.51 -5.94 -4.47
N TRP A 47 2.42 -6.57 -4.88
CA TRP A 47 1.71 -7.56 -4.08
C TRP A 47 1.50 -8.83 -4.89
N ALA A 48 1.72 -9.97 -4.25
CA ALA A 48 1.59 -11.28 -4.89
C ALA A 48 0.34 -12.03 -4.43
N GLY A 49 -0.48 -11.39 -3.58
CA GLY A 49 -1.68 -12.01 -3.02
C GLY A 49 -1.59 -12.11 -1.52
N ARG A 50 -2.72 -12.35 -0.88
CA ARG A 50 -2.78 -12.49 0.57
C ARG A 50 -1.92 -13.69 1.01
N GLY A 51 -1.12 -13.47 2.05
CA GLY A 51 -0.24 -14.52 2.56
C GLY A 51 0.96 -14.82 1.69
N GLN A 52 1.24 -14.02 0.67
CA GLN A 52 2.32 -14.28 -0.29
C GLN A 52 3.46 -13.27 -0.21
N PHE A 53 3.72 -12.76 0.99
CA PHE A 53 4.78 -11.77 1.18
C PHE A 53 6.14 -12.29 0.70
N ALA A 54 6.49 -13.52 1.06
CA ALA A 54 7.78 -14.08 0.67
C ALA A 54 7.92 -14.16 -0.85
N LYS A 55 6.83 -14.49 -1.54
CA LYS A 55 6.84 -14.54 -3.00
C LYS A 55 7.04 -13.15 -3.59
N ALA A 56 6.38 -12.14 -3.03
CA ALA A 56 6.56 -10.77 -3.50
C ALA A 56 8.01 -10.32 -3.33
N VAL A 57 8.59 -10.56 -2.17
CA VAL A 57 9.98 -10.20 -1.89
C VAL A 57 10.92 -10.90 -2.86
N SER A 58 10.76 -12.19 -3.04
CA SER A 58 11.64 -12.99 -3.91
C SER A 58 11.53 -12.53 -5.37
N THR A 59 10.33 -12.17 -5.82
CA THR A 59 10.14 -11.69 -7.19
C THR A 59 10.81 -10.33 -7.42
N VAL A 60 10.62 -9.41 -6.47
CA VAL A 60 11.12 -8.04 -6.59
C VAL A 60 12.63 -7.97 -6.48
N ARG A 61 13.24 -8.88 -5.72
CA ARG A 61 14.69 -8.86 -5.49
C ARG A 61 15.54 -9.25 -6.69
N GLN A 62 14.97 -9.93 -7.66
CA GLN A 62 15.75 -10.43 -8.80
C GLN A 62 16.13 -9.29 -9.72
N GLN A 63 17.40 -9.17 -10.03
CA GLN A 63 17.90 -8.13 -10.93
C GLN A 63 17.50 -8.41 -12.37
N THR A 64 17.36 -9.68 -12.74
CA THR A 64 16.79 -10.07 -14.03
C THR A 64 15.38 -10.53 -13.75
N PRO A 65 14.34 -9.79 -14.17
CA PRO A 65 12.98 -10.16 -13.80
C PRO A 65 12.55 -11.46 -14.45
N ASN A 66 11.84 -12.26 -13.65
CA ASN A 66 11.26 -13.52 -14.11
C ASN A 66 9.82 -13.23 -14.54
N ASP A 67 9.53 -13.37 -15.82
CA ASP A 67 8.20 -13.04 -16.36
C ASP A 67 7.10 -13.83 -15.69
N GLU A 68 7.31 -15.12 -15.47
CA GLU A 68 6.30 -15.96 -14.86
C GLU A 68 5.94 -15.49 -13.45
N ALA A 69 6.95 -15.14 -12.65
CA ALA A 69 6.72 -14.64 -11.31
C ALA A 69 5.99 -13.29 -11.32
N TRP A 70 6.38 -12.42 -12.26
CA TRP A 70 5.74 -11.10 -12.36
C TRP A 70 4.30 -11.18 -12.87
N ARG A 71 3.93 -12.25 -13.57
CA ARG A 71 2.53 -12.41 -13.96
C ARG A 71 1.62 -12.61 -12.76
N GLY A 72 2.15 -13.07 -11.64
CA GLY A 72 1.41 -13.18 -10.39
C GLY A 72 1.43 -11.93 -9.52
N MET A 73 2.13 -10.89 -9.96
CA MET A 73 2.24 -9.66 -9.18
C MET A 73 1.20 -8.64 -9.61
N ARG A 74 0.81 -7.78 -8.65
CA ARG A 74 -0.04 -6.63 -8.92
C ARG A 74 0.57 -5.41 -8.27
N PHE A 75 0.42 -4.27 -8.93
CA PHE A 75 0.79 -2.99 -8.31
C PHE A 75 -0.48 -2.37 -7.77
N MET A 76 -0.61 -2.35 -6.45
CA MET A 76 -1.77 -1.81 -5.75
C MET A 76 -1.47 -0.35 -5.44
N VAL A 77 -2.02 0.55 -6.25
CA VAL A 77 -1.70 1.98 -6.17
C VAL A 77 -2.56 2.63 -5.09
N PHE A 78 -1.92 3.31 -4.16
CA PHE A 78 -2.65 3.93 -3.06
C PHE A 78 -2.47 5.44 -2.98
N ASP A 79 -1.55 6.04 -3.73
CA ASP A 79 -1.40 7.50 -3.73
C ASP A 79 -0.74 7.99 -5.02
N LEU A 80 -0.93 9.29 -5.28
CA LEU A 80 -0.27 10.01 -6.37
C LEU A 80 0.58 11.12 -5.76
N PRO A 81 1.87 10.84 -5.49
CA PRO A 81 2.70 11.75 -4.70
C PRO A 81 2.91 13.15 -5.29
N ALA A 82 2.83 13.28 -6.61
CA ALA A 82 3.07 14.56 -7.26
C ALA A 82 1.82 15.44 -7.35
N GLU A 83 0.65 14.90 -6.97
CA GLU A 83 -0.58 15.67 -7.00
C GLU A 83 -0.69 16.52 -5.75
N GLY A 84 -1.06 17.78 -5.94
CA GLY A 84 -1.02 18.76 -4.85
C GLY A 84 -2.28 18.84 -4.00
N GLY A 85 -3.27 18.03 -4.21
CA GLY A 85 -4.52 18.10 -3.47
C GLY A 85 -4.53 17.28 -2.21
N THR A 86 -5.68 17.28 -1.53
CA THR A 86 -5.91 16.43 -0.38
C THR A 86 -5.95 14.97 -0.80
N PHE A 87 -5.84 14.07 0.17
CA PHE A 87 -5.94 12.64 -0.15
C PHE A 87 -7.26 12.29 -0.83
N THR A 88 -8.35 12.90 -0.36
CA THR A 88 -9.66 12.68 -0.99
C THR A 88 -9.63 13.07 -2.48
N GLU A 89 -8.99 14.18 -2.81
CA GLU A 89 -8.85 14.60 -4.20
C GLU A 89 -7.91 13.70 -4.98
N ARG A 90 -6.82 13.28 -4.34
CA ARG A 90 -5.83 12.41 -5.00
C ARG A 90 -6.40 11.04 -5.34
N ILE A 91 -7.25 10.45 -4.48
CA ILE A 91 -7.81 9.13 -4.80
C ILE A 91 -8.77 9.19 -5.98
N ALA A 92 -9.47 10.29 -6.18
CA ALA A 92 -10.31 10.44 -7.36
C ALA A 92 -9.47 10.45 -8.64
N LEU A 93 -8.37 11.21 -8.62
CA LEU A 93 -7.43 11.25 -9.75
C LEU A 93 -6.75 9.89 -9.96
N LEU A 94 -6.40 9.22 -8.87
CA LEU A 94 -5.78 7.92 -8.90
C LEU A 94 -6.68 6.89 -9.57
N ASN A 95 -7.94 6.87 -9.21
CA ASN A 95 -8.89 5.94 -9.82
C ASN A 95 -9.01 6.17 -11.33
N SER A 96 -9.07 7.43 -11.75
CA SER A 96 -9.11 7.77 -13.16
C SER A 96 -7.82 7.33 -13.88
N GLN A 97 -6.69 7.51 -13.23
CA GLN A 97 -5.38 7.16 -13.79
C GLN A 97 -5.28 5.64 -14.01
N VAL A 98 -5.70 4.86 -13.02
CA VAL A 98 -5.65 3.39 -13.12
C VAL A 98 -6.57 2.91 -14.23
N ILE A 99 -7.75 3.51 -14.37
CA ILE A 99 -8.67 3.16 -15.47
C ILE A 99 -8.00 3.42 -16.81
N ARG A 100 -7.28 4.53 -16.94
CA ARG A 100 -6.58 4.87 -18.19
C ARG A 100 -5.44 3.91 -18.50
N ILE A 101 -4.71 3.45 -17.48
CA ILE A 101 -3.66 2.46 -17.68
C ILE A 101 -4.25 1.16 -18.23
N ASN A 102 -5.41 0.77 -17.74
CA ASN A 102 -6.18 -0.35 -18.27
C ASN A 102 -5.38 -1.65 -18.37
N GLN A 103 -4.65 -1.99 -17.30
CA GLN A 103 -3.92 -3.25 -17.21
C GLN A 103 -4.37 -4.00 -15.97
N PRO A 104 -4.66 -5.30 -16.07
CA PRO A 104 -5.20 -6.05 -14.92
C PRO A 104 -4.25 -6.12 -13.72
N TRP A 105 -2.96 -5.96 -13.93
CA TRP A 105 -1.99 -6.01 -12.84
C TRP A 105 -1.78 -4.66 -12.15
N VAL A 106 -2.46 -3.59 -12.59
CA VAL A 106 -2.42 -2.29 -11.93
C VAL A 106 -3.82 -2.04 -11.41
N GLN A 107 -3.95 -1.91 -10.09
CA GLN A 107 -5.25 -1.72 -9.46
C GLN A 107 -5.17 -0.58 -8.45
N ALA A 108 -6.24 0.20 -8.39
CA ALA A 108 -6.37 1.21 -7.34
C ALA A 108 -6.80 0.51 -6.05
N VAL A 109 -6.14 0.84 -4.95
CA VAL A 109 -6.55 0.32 -3.66
C VAL A 109 -7.93 0.87 -3.33
N ALA A 110 -8.86 -0.02 -3.00
CA ALA A 110 -10.22 0.38 -2.65
C ALA A 110 -10.21 1.17 -1.33
N GLN A 111 -10.77 2.37 -1.35
CA GLN A 111 -10.86 3.22 -0.18
C GLN A 111 -12.32 3.38 0.19
N VAL A 112 -12.64 3.13 1.46
CA VAL A 112 -14.01 3.27 1.95
C VAL A 112 -14.01 4.10 3.23
N LYS A 113 -15.16 4.71 3.52
CA LYS A 113 -15.36 5.36 4.81
C LYS A 113 -16.24 4.49 5.68
N VAL A 114 -15.93 4.42 6.97
CA VAL A 114 -16.73 3.66 7.91
C VAL A 114 -17.38 4.63 8.89
N ALA A 115 -18.58 4.26 9.35
CA ALA A 115 -19.39 5.17 10.15
C ALA A 115 -18.90 5.32 11.59
N ASN A 116 -18.28 4.29 12.16
CA ASN A 116 -17.92 4.30 13.57
C ASN A 116 -16.89 3.20 13.88
N HIS A 117 -16.48 3.15 15.14
CA HIS A 117 -15.46 2.19 15.57
C HIS A 117 -15.93 0.75 15.43
N GLN A 118 -17.23 0.48 15.62
CA GLN A 118 -17.74 -0.87 15.46
C GLN A 118 -17.63 -1.35 14.03
N ALA A 119 -17.97 -0.49 13.08
CA ALA A 119 -17.84 -0.82 11.67
C ALA A 119 -16.38 -1.04 11.29
N LEU A 120 -15.47 -0.23 11.84
CA LEU A 120 -14.05 -0.37 11.58
C LEU A 120 -13.53 -1.71 12.13
N ALA A 121 -13.91 -2.04 13.36
CA ALA A 121 -13.49 -3.31 13.99
C ALA A 121 -14.01 -4.51 13.21
N ARG A 122 -15.24 -4.42 12.70
CA ARG A 122 -15.84 -5.49 11.90
C ARG A 122 -15.08 -5.66 10.57
N MET A 123 -14.74 -4.54 9.93
CA MET A 123 -13.98 -4.58 8.69
C MET A 123 -12.60 -5.21 8.92
N LEU A 124 -11.94 -4.86 10.03
CA LEU A 124 -10.66 -5.48 10.38
C LEU A 124 -10.80 -6.98 10.56
N SER A 125 -11.81 -7.40 11.34
CA SER A 125 -12.05 -8.81 11.58
C SER A 125 -12.30 -9.57 10.28
N ASP A 126 -13.13 -9.02 9.41
CA ASP A 126 -13.45 -9.66 8.14
C ASP A 126 -12.22 -9.76 7.24
N THR A 127 -11.42 -8.69 7.18
CA THR A 127 -10.20 -8.68 6.37
C THR A 127 -9.22 -9.76 6.85
N VAL A 128 -9.02 -9.84 8.16
CA VAL A 128 -8.09 -10.80 8.73
C VAL A 128 -8.59 -12.25 8.55
N LYS A 129 -9.89 -12.46 8.70
CA LYS A 129 -10.48 -13.79 8.48
C LYS A 129 -10.28 -14.27 7.06
N GLN A 130 -10.23 -13.36 6.11
CA GLN A 130 -10.03 -13.68 4.72
C GLN A 130 -8.56 -13.72 4.32
N GLY A 131 -7.65 -13.61 5.29
CA GLY A 131 -6.22 -13.74 5.07
C GLY A 131 -5.47 -12.43 4.90
N GLY A 132 -6.14 -11.29 5.03
CA GLY A 132 -5.49 -9.98 4.95
C GLY A 132 -4.69 -9.66 6.19
N GLU A 133 -3.74 -8.73 6.07
CA GLU A 133 -2.86 -8.37 7.16
C GLU A 133 -3.53 -7.41 8.15
N GLY A 134 -4.30 -6.48 7.65
CA GLY A 134 -4.94 -5.45 8.47
C GLY A 134 -5.45 -4.32 7.59
N LEU A 135 -5.61 -3.16 8.19
CA LEU A 135 -6.15 -2.00 7.51
C LEU A 135 -5.22 -0.81 7.62
N MET A 136 -5.38 0.13 6.67
CA MET A 136 -4.75 1.44 6.72
C MET A 136 -5.83 2.49 6.86
N LEU A 137 -5.58 3.50 7.67
CA LEU A 137 -6.48 4.63 7.83
C LEU A 137 -5.75 5.87 7.36
N HIS A 138 -6.32 6.57 6.39
CA HIS A 138 -5.69 7.74 5.79
C HIS A 138 -6.61 8.94 5.92
N ARG A 139 -6.09 10.03 6.50
CA ARG A 139 -6.87 11.24 6.69
C ARG A 139 -7.18 11.88 5.35
N GLY A 140 -8.45 12.09 5.08
CA GLY A 140 -8.89 12.59 3.77
C GLY A 140 -8.42 14.00 3.45
N ALA A 141 -8.18 14.84 4.46
CA ALA A 141 -7.75 16.21 4.25
C ALA A 141 -6.24 16.37 4.14
N SER A 142 -5.48 15.28 4.24
CA SER A 142 -4.02 15.37 4.28
C SER A 142 -3.41 15.59 2.90
N LEU A 143 -2.31 16.31 2.89
CA LEU A 143 -1.45 16.42 1.71
C LEU A 143 -0.44 15.28 1.73
N TYR A 144 0.12 14.94 0.57
CA TYR A 144 1.08 13.86 0.50
C TYR A 144 2.35 14.21 1.27
N LYS A 145 2.82 13.27 2.06
CA LYS A 145 4.10 13.37 2.78
C LYS A 145 4.90 12.11 2.53
N ALA A 146 6.15 12.27 2.14
CA ALA A 146 7.03 11.16 1.83
C ALA A 146 7.44 10.38 3.06
N GLN A 147 7.36 11.00 4.24
CA GLN A 147 7.79 10.36 5.49
C GLN A 147 6.59 9.89 6.28
N ARG A 148 6.87 9.04 7.28
CA ARG A 148 5.85 8.58 8.21
C ARG A 148 5.23 9.78 8.94
N ASN A 149 3.91 9.76 9.10
CA ASN A 149 3.19 10.85 9.75
C ASN A 149 1.87 10.32 10.34
N ASP A 150 1.19 11.17 11.09
CA ASP A 150 -0.06 10.79 11.77
C ASP A 150 -1.27 10.80 10.85
N ASP A 151 -1.14 11.24 9.62
CA ASP A 151 -2.23 11.23 8.65
C ASP A 151 -2.48 9.85 8.08
N LEU A 152 -1.56 8.91 8.31
CA LEU A 152 -1.65 7.56 7.81
C LEU A 152 -1.35 6.59 8.95
N LEU A 153 -2.35 5.83 9.37
CA LEU A 153 -2.26 4.94 10.52
C LEU A 153 -2.46 3.49 10.09
N LYS A 154 -1.78 2.58 10.78
CA LYS A 154 -1.96 1.14 10.58
C LYS A 154 -2.91 0.61 11.65
N PHE A 155 -3.81 -0.26 11.25
CA PHE A 155 -4.74 -0.90 12.18
C PHE A 155 -4.69 -2.40 11.94
N LYS A 156 -4.07 -3.13 12.86
CA LYS A 156 -3.88 -4.58 12.78
C LYS A 156 -4.38 -5.24 14.04
N PRO A 157 -4.72 -6.53 13.98
CA PRO A 157 -5.13 -7.22 15.18
C PRO A 157 -3.97 -7.34 16.16
N PHE A 158 -4.30 -7.36 17.45
CA PHE A 158 -3.32 -7.57 18.50
C PHE A 158 -3.17 -9.06 18.71
N GLU A 159 -2.05 -9.60 18.32
CA GLU A 159 -1.78 -11.02 18.48
C GLU A 159 -1.31 -11.35 19.88
N ASP A 160 -0.63 -10.40 20.52
CA ASP A 160 -0.13 -10.57 21.87
C ASP A 160 -0.49 -9.33 22.66
N ALA A 161 -1.73 -9.25 23.03
CA ALA A 161 -2.28 -8.09 23.73
C ALA A 161 -1.51 -7.79 25.02
N GLU A 162 -1.05 -8.81 25.70
CA GLU A 162 -0.27 -8.62 26.91
C GLU A 162 1.02 -7.87 26.65
N ALA A 163 1.71 -8.27 25.64
CA ALA A 163 2.96 -7.61 25.29
C ALA A 163 2.71 -6.16 24.92
N ARG A 164 1.61 -5.91 24.24
CA ARG A 164 1.26 -4.55 23.87
C ARG A 164 1.03 -3.66 25.08
N VAL A 165 0.33 -4.19 26.06
CA VAL A 165 0.06 -3.43 27.28
C VAL A 165 1.35 -3.10 28.01
N VAL A 166 2.23 -4.04 28.13
CA VAL A 166 3.51 -3.81 28.78
C VAL A 166 4.32 -2.75 28.04
N ALA A 167 4.34 -2.86 26.74
CA ALA A 167 5.11 -1.93 25.93
C ALA A 167 4.55 -0.53 25.99
N HIS A 168 3.29 -0.42 26.30
CA HIS A 168 2.65 0.86 26.34
C HIS A 168 3.12 1.71 27.48
N VAL A 169 3.57 1.11 28.51
CA VAL A 169 3.97 1.81 29.63
C VAL A 169 4.99 2.80 29.32
N PRO A 170 5.75 2.88 28.81
CA PRO A 170 6.60 3.85 28.74
C PRO A 170 6.76 4.51 27.77
N GLY A 171 6.15 4.51 27.61
CA GLY A 171 6.55 5.05 26.79
C GLY A 171 7.88 5.49 26.79
N LYS A 172 8.42 5.52 27.16
CA LYS A 172 9.26 6.03 27.01
C LYS A 172 10.06 5.88 26.11
N GLY A 173 10.15 5.91 25.67
CA GLY A 173 10.72 5.97 24.87
C GLY A 173 11.17 5.26 23.94
N LYS A 174 11.50 5.01 23.99
CA LYS A 174 11.65 4.52 23.09
C LYS A 174 11.03 3.67 22.49
N TYR A 175 10.56 3.38 22.93
CA TYR A 175 9.85 2.86 22.64
C TYR A 175 9.37 2.70 22.87
N ALA A 176 9.16 2.76 23.37
CA ALA A 176 8.73 2.70 23.73
C ALA A 176 8.24 2.73 23.79
#